data_75d4bb1db74e4861bd1d78e9829a10d1
#
_entry.id   75d4bb1db74e4861bd1d78e9829a10d1
#
_cell.length_a   1.000
_cell.length_b   1.000
_cell.length_c   1.000
_cell.angle_alpha   90.00
_cell.angle_beta   90.00
_cell.angle_gamma   90.00
#
_symmetry.space_group_name_H-M   'P 1'
#
loop_
_entity.id
_entity.type
_entity.pdbx_description
1 polymer ?
#
loop_
_entity_poly.entity_id
_entity_poly.type
_entity_poly.pdbx_seq_one_letter_code
_entity_poly.pdbx_strand_id
1 'polypeptide(L)'
;MSQISAALTPYLGVVGGRLAFSLGVTGAALVAGLVVALAAAWAFAEVAGKPRSLNRGVRQQPLFYGAFAGSVAVAAALVLTSTSLVGLAIAVEVLNALLLPLVLGLLIALAWTALPPSHRLRAWERVVLILVVAAVVAAALAAVVGAL
;
A
#
# COMPACT_ATOMS: atom_id res chain seq x y z
N MET A 1 -1.66 -7.57 21.08
CA MET A 1 -0.39 -6.81 21.25
C MET A 1 0.38 -7.23 22.51
N SER A 2 -0.25 -7.54 23.60
CA SER A 2 0.40 -8.02 24.84
C SER A 2 1.21 -9.32 24.71
N GLN A 3 0.80 -10.25 23.85
CA GLN A 3 1.48 -11.55 23.65
C GLN A 3 2.84 -11.42 22.96
N ILE A 4 2.98 -10.49 22.01
CA ILE A 4 4.23 -10.30 21.28
C ILE A 4 5.27 -9.58 22.16
N SER A 5 4.86 -8.60 22.94
CA SER A 5 5.75 -7.97 23.91
C SER A 5 6.16 -8.93 25.04
N ALA A 6 5.30 -9.89 25.39
CA ALA A 6 5.62 -10.93 26.37
C ALA A 6 6.72 -11.90 25.89
N ALA A 7 6.82 -12.15 24.60
CA ALA A 7 7.89 -12.98 24.03
C ALA A 7 9.29 -12.35 24.17
N LEU A 8 9.38 -11.02 24.26
CA LEU A 8 10.63 -10.29 24.47
C LEU A 8 11.00 -10.13 25.95
N THR A 9 10.04 -10.35 26.83
CA THR A 9 10.22 -10.19 28.28
C THR A 9 11.36 -11.04 28.90
N PRO A 10 11.56 -12.31 28.48
CA PRO A 10 12.65 -13.14 29.05
C PRO A 10 14.04 -12.58 28.77
N TYR A 11 14.21 -11.82 27.67
CA TYR A 11 15.51 -11.30 27.21
C TYR A 11 15.77 -9.85 27.62
N LEU A 12 14.75 -9.02 27.65
CA LEU A 12 14.88 -7.56 27.83
C LEU A 12 14.15 -7.03 29.09
N GLY A 13 13.50 -7.89 29.84
CA GLY A 13 12.63 -7.50 30.91
C GLY A 13 11.31 -6.87 30.42
N VAL A 14 10.38 -6.63 31.31
CA VAL A 14 9.01 -6.14 30.95
C VAL A 14 9.07 -4.75 30.28
N VAL A 15 9.87 -3.85 30.83
CA VAL A 15 9.98 -2.46 30.32
C VAL A 15 10.77 -2.44 29.01
N GLY A 16 11.91 -3.13 28.96
CA GLY A 16 12.74 -3.21 27.76
C GLY A 16 12.01 -3.86 26.57
N GLY A 17 11.29 -4.95 26.82
CA GLY A 17 10.49 -5.62 25.78
C GLY A 17 9.36 -4.73 25.21
N ARG A 18 8.68 -3.96 26.07
CA ARG A 18 7.64 -3.01 25.62
C ARG A 18 8.24 -1.85 24.81
N LEU A 19 9.34 -1.27 25.25
CA LEU A 19 10.00 -0.18 24.55
C LEU A 19 10.53 -0.62 23.18
N ALA A 20 11.24 -1.74 23.13
CA ALA A 20 11.77 -2.29 21.90
C ALA A 20 10.66 -2.59 20.88
N PHE A 21 9.57 -3.21 21.33
CA PHE A 21 8.41 -3.48 20.50
C PHE A 21 7.75 -2.20 19.97
N SER A 22 7.50 -1.23 20.86
CA SER A 22 6.86 0.04 20.48
C SER A 22 7.70 0.83 19.48
N LEU A 23 9.01 0.91 19.71
CA LEU A 23 9.93 1.60 18.79
C LEU A 23 10.00 0.89 17.44
N GLY A 24 10.07 -0.45 17.43
CA GLY A 24 10.10 -1.23 16.21
C GLY A 24 8.82 -1.04 15.37
N VAL A 25 7.65 -1.15 15.99
CA VAL A 25 6.36 -0.96 15.30
C VAL A 25 6.22 0.48 14.81
N THR A 26 6.56 1.48 15.62
CA THR A 26 6.48 2.88 15.21
C THR A 26 7.43 3.18 14.07
N GLY A 27 8.68 2.69 14.13
CA GLY A 27 9.64 2.85 13.05
C GLY A 27 9.18 2.21 11.75
N ALA A 28 8.69 0.98 11.81
CA ALA A 28 8.14 0.28 10.65
C ALA A 28 6.93 1.02 10.04
N ALA A 29 6.02 1.51 10.87
CA ALA A 29 4.85 2.26 10.44
C ALA A 29 5.24 3.59 9.77
N LEU A 30 6.23 4.31 10.30
CA LEU A 30 6.74 5.54 9.70
C LEU A 30 7.35 5.29 8.32
N VAL A 31 8.20 4.27 8.20
CA VAL A 31 8.81 3.91 6.90
C VAL A 31 7.74 3.52 5.89
N ALA A 32 6.81 2.66 6.28
CA ALA A 32 5.71 2.24 5.41
C ALA A 32 4.85 3.43 4.95
N GLY A 33 4.49 4.33 5.88
CA GLY A 33 3.71 5.53 5.57
C GLY A 33 4.43 6.47 4.60
N LEU A 34 5.74 6.68 4.78
CA LEU A 34 6.55 7.49 3.86
C LEU A 34 6.61 6.88 2.46
N VAL A 35 6.80 5.57 2.35
CA VAL A 35 6.87 4.88 1.06
C VAL A 35 5.54 4.96 0.32
N VAL A 36 4.42 4.75 0.99
CA VAL A 36 3.08 4.84 0.39
C VAL A 36 2.77 6.27 -0.05
N ALA A 37 3.09 7.27 0.78
CA ALA A 37 2.89 8.67 0.43
C ALA A 37 3.75 9.11 -0.77
N LEU A 38 5.01 8.63 -0.85
CA LEU A 38 5.88 8.85 -2.00
C LEU A 38 5.35 8.20 -3.28
N ALA A 39 4.87 6.96 -3.19
CA ALA A 39 4.29 6.26 -4.33
C ALA A 39 3.05 6.99 -4.85
N ALA A 40 2.19 7.49 -3.97
CA ALA A 40 1.04 8.32 -4.34
C ALA A 40 1.48 9.61 -5.03
N ALA A 41 2.48 10.32 -4.48
CA ALA A 41 3.01 11.55 -5.08
C ALA A 41 3.61 11.30 -6.47
N TRP A 42 4.30 10.19 -6.66
CA TRP A 42 4.84 9.79 -7.97
C TRP A 42 3.72 9.52 -8.98
N ALA A 43 2.72 8.74 -8.59
CA ALA A 43 1.57 8.46 -9.45
C ALA A 43 0.84 9.74 -9.87
N PHE A 44 0.61 10.66 -8.95
CA PHE A 44 0.00 11.97 -9.25
C PHE A 44 0.84 12.80 -10.23
N ALA A 45 2.14 12.89 -10.00
CA ALA A 45 3.03 13.66 -10.87
C ALA A 45 3.12 13.03 -12.27
N GLU A 46 3.09 11.69 -12.36
CA GLU A 46 3.11 10.96 -13.62
C GLU A 46 1.86 11.21 -14.45
N VAL A 47 0.69 11.06 -13.86
CA VAL A 47 -0.60 11.31 -14.52
C VAL A 47 -0.69 12.77 -14.97
N ALA A 48 -0.15 13.71 -14.21
CA ALA A 48 -0.11 15.13 -14.55
C ALA A 48 0.97 15.50 -15.58
N GLY A 49 1.80 14.55 -16.05
CA GLY A 49 2.89 14.79 -16.99
C GLY A 49 3.97 15.74 -16.46
N LYS A 50 4.14 15.80 -15.13
CA LYS A 50 5.10 16.68 -14.47
C LYS A 50 6.36 15.92 -14.03
N PRO A 51 7.51 16.63 -13.92
CA PRO A 51 8.74 16.03 -13.43
C PRO A 51 8.55 15.44 -12.03
N ARG A 52 9.08 14.24 -11.82
CA ARG A 52 9.02 13.50 -10.56
C ARG A 52 10.43 13.05 -10.16
N SER A 53 11.05 13.70 -9.23
CA SER A 53 12.38 13.31 -8.76
C SER A 53 12.63 13.87 -7.37
N LEU A 54 13.08 13.03 -6.45
CA LEU A 54 13.51 13.47 -5.13
C LEU A 54 14.79 14.32 -5.16
N ASN A 55 15.51 14.31 -6.30
CA ASN A 55 16.76 15.04 -6.46
C ASN A 55 16.58 16.53 -6.82
N ARG A 56 15.33 16.99 -6.96
CA ARG A 56 15.00 18.38 -7.24
C ARG A 56 14.25 19.00 -6.07
N GLY A 57 14.53 20.26 -5.77
CA GLY A 57 13.92 20.97 -4.65
C GLY A 57 12.40 21.19 -4.81
N VAL A 58 11.74 21.47 -3.68
CA VAL A 58 10.28 21.70 -3.59
C VAL A 58 9.78 22.74 -4.58
N ARG A 59 10.55 23.81 -4.78
CA ARG A 59 10.19 24.90 -5.72
C ARG A 59 10.19 24.46 -7.19
N GLN A 60 10.96 23.45 -7.53
CA GLN A 60 11.06 22.95 -8.91
C GLN A 60 9.98 21.90 -9.23
N GLN A 61 9.41 21.28 -8.18
CA GLN A 61 8.39 20.22 -8.31
C GLN A 61 7.25 20.41 -7.29
N PRO A 62 6.52 21.52 -7.35
CA PRO A 62 5.51 21.85 -6.35
C PRO A 62 4.36 20.81 -6.34
N LEU A 63 4.02 20.23 -7.49
CA LEU A 63 2.95 19.24 -7.59
C LEU A 63 3.33 17.94 -6.87
N PHE A 64 4.56 17.45 -7.05
CA PHE A 64 5.04 16.24 -6.40
C PHE A 64 5.05 16.37 -4.87
N TYR A 65 5.65 17.45 -4.37
CA TYR A 65 5.71 17.70 -2.93
C TYR A 65 4.34 18.09 -2.35
N GLY A 66 3.51 18.77 -3.13
CA GLY A 66 2.13 19.08 -2.75
C GLY A 66 1.26 17.81 -2.63
N ALA A 67 1.38 16.88 -3.58
CA ALA A 67 0.70 15.59 -3.51
C ALA A 67 1.19 14.75 -2.32
N PHE A 68 2.51 14.74 -2.06
CA PHE A 68 3.08 14.07 -0.89
C PHE A 68 2.52 14.65 0.43
N ALA A 69 2.65 15.96 0.62
CA ALA A 69 2.16 16.62 1.82
C ALA A 69 0.64 16.50 1.97
N GLY A 70 -0.09 16.61 0.85
CA GLY A 70 -1.54 16.46 0.82
C GLY A 70 -1.99 15.05 1.23
N SER A 71 -1.33 13.99 0.73
CA SER A 71 -1.67 12.63 1.12
C SER A 71 -1.42 12.38 2.62
N VAL A 72 -0.32 12.88 3.15
CA VAL A 72 -0.02 12.79 4.59
C VAL A 72 -1.05 13.59 5.43
N ALA A 73 -1.40 14.80 4.99
CA ALA A 73 -2.39 15.64 5.68
C ALA A 73 -3.79 14.99 5.69
N VAL A 74 -4.22 14.42 4.57
CA VAL A 74 -5.50 13.69 4.47
C VAL A 74 -5.48 12.46 5.39
N ALA A 75 -4.39 11.68 5.37
CA ALA A 75 -4.26 10.52 6.26
C ALA A 75 -4.32 10.93 7.74
N ALA A 76 -3.60 11.99 8.11
CA ALA A 76 -3.63 12.53 9.48
C ALA A 76 -5.03 13.02 9.88
N ALA A 77 -5.72 13.74 8.99
CA ALA A 77 -7.09 14.20 9.24
C ALA A 77 -8.05 13.01 9.44
N LEU A 78 -7.95 11.97 8.62
CA LEU A 78 -8.76 10.76 8.76
C LEU A 78 -8.53 10.06 10.10
N VAL A 79 -7.26 9.96 10.54
CA VAL A 79 -6.93 9.36 11.84
C VAL A 79 -7.47 10.19 13.00
N LEU A 80 -7.34 11.53 12.93
CA LEU A 80 -7.79 12.44 13.99
C LEU A 80 -9.31 12.52 14.10
N THR A 81 -10.03 12.39 13.00
CA THR A 81 -11.51 12.43 12.98
C THR A 81 -12.16 11.07 13.19
N SER A 82 -11.38 9.99 13.07
CA SER A 82 -11.90 8.63 13.21
C SER A 82 -12.20 8.30 14.67
N THR A 83 -13.40 7.79 14.93
CA THR A 83 -13.82 7.28 16.24
C THR A 83 -13.27 5.89 16.54
N SER A 84 -12.84 5.15 15.51
CA SER A 84 -12.29 3.79 15.61
C SER A 84 -11.13 3.60 14.65
N LEU A 85 -9.91 3.54 15.17
CA LEU A 85 -8.72 3.26 14.38
C LEU A 85 -8.73 1.85 13.76
N VAL A 86 -9.33 0.88 14.47
CA VAL A 86 -9.49 -0.49 13.95
C VAL A 86 -10.47 -0.50 12.79
N GLY A 87 -11.61 0.18 12.92
CA GLY A 87 -12.59 0.33 11.83
C GLY A 87 -11.99 1.01 10.61
N LEU A 88 -11.18 2.07 10.82
CA LEU A 88 -10.47 2.74 9.73
C LEU A 88 -9.48 1.80 9.03
N ALA A 89 -8.71 1.01 9.79
CA ALA A 89 -7.78 0.04 9.23
C ALA A 89 -8.52 -1.03 8.39
N ILE A 90 -9.62 -1.57 8.90
CA ILE A 90 -10.45 -2.54 8.17
C ILE A 90 -11.01 -1.92 6.87
N ALA A 91 -11.51 -0.68 6.94
CA ALA A 91 -12.05 0.01 5.75
C ALA A 91 -10.97 0.21 4.66
N VAL A 92 -9.75 0.56 5.06
CA VAL A 92 -8.61 0.69 4.13
C VAL A 92 -8.23 -0.66 3.51
N GLU A 93 -8.21 -1.74 4.30
CA GLU A 93 -7.93 -3.10 3.79
C GLU A 93 -9.01 -3.59 2.82
N VAL A 94 -10.29 -3.34 3.12
CA VAL A 94 -11.39 -3.66 2.21
C VAL A 94 -11.27 -2.89 0.90
N LEU A 95 -10.92 -1.60 0.95
CA LEU A 95 -10.66 -0.78 -0.24
C LEU A 95 -9.51 -1.35 -1.06
N ASN A 96 -8.40 -1.70 -0.43
CA ASN A 96 -7.25 -2.32 -1.10
C ASN A 96 -7.64 -3.65 -1.76
N ALA A 97 -8.40 -4.49 -1.07
CA ALA A 97 -8.88 -5.75 -1.58
C ALA A 97 -9.77 -5.58 -2.83
N LEU A 98 -10.59 -4.52 -2.89
CA LEU A 98 -11.44 -4.20 -4.04
C LEU A 98 -10.65 -3.60 -5.22
N LEU A 99 -9.64 -2.78 -4.93
CA LEU A 99 -8.82 -2.14 -5.96
C LEU A 99 -7.86 -3.13 -6.64
N LEU A 100 -7.40 -4.15 -5.92
CA LEU A 100 -6.40 -5.10 -6.42
C LEU A 100 -6.88 -5.89 -7.66
N PRO A 101 -8.10 -6.46 -7.73
CA PRO A 101 -8.64 -7.07 -8.94
C PRO A 101 -8.75 -6.09 -10.12
N LEU A 102 -9.12 -4.85 -9.85
CA LEU A 102 -9.26 -3.82 -10.88
C LEU A 102 -7.88 -3.49 -11.50
N VAL A 103 -6.87 -3.28 -10.69
CA VAL A 103 -5.49 -2.99 -11.16
C VAL A 103 -4.94 -4.18 -11.94
N LEU A 104 -5.10 -5.41 -11.43
CA LEU A 104 -4.65 -6.61 -12.11
C LEU A 104 -5.37 -6.82 -13.45
N GLY A 105 -6.67 -6.61 -13.50
CA GLY A 105 -7.47 -6.67 -14.73
C GLY A 105 -6.98 -5.66 -15.78
N LEU A 106 -6.67 -4.45 -15.35
CA LEU A 106 -6.14 -3.39 -16.21
C LEU A 106 -4.73 -3.73 -16.73
N LEU A 107 -3.87 -4.28 -15.89
CA LEU A 107 -2.53 -4.75 -16.30
C LEU A 107 -2.62 -5.88 -17.32
N ILE A 108 -3.54 -6.82 -17.13
CA ILE A 108 -3.77 -7.91 -18.10
C ILE A 108 -4.28 -7.34 -19.42
N ALA A 109 -5.25 -6.45 -19.40
CA ALA A 109 -5.78 -5.80 -20.60
C ALA A 109 -4.65 -5.07 -21.36
N LEU A 110 -3.79 -4.34 -20.63
CA LEU A 110 -2.63 -3.66 -21.21
C LEU A 110 -1.61 -4.64 -21.79
N ALA A 111 -1.35 -5.74 -21.10
CA ALA A 111 -0.42 -6.77 -21.59
C ALA A 111 -0.92 -7.42 -22.89
N TRP A 112 -2.23 -7.51 -23.08
CA TRP A 112 -2.79 -8.07 -24.32
C TRP A 112 -2.87 -7.08 -25.46
N THR A 113 -3.11 -5.80 -25.18
CA THR A 113 -3.32 -4.77 -26.19
C THR A 113 -2.07 -3.98 -26.54
N ALA A 114 -1.20 -3.70 -25.58
CA ALA A 114 -0.07 -2.79 -25.76
C ALA A 114 1.27 -3.49 -25.98
N LEU A 115 1.42 -4.80 -25.70
CA LEU A 115 2.70 -5.49 -25.91
C LEU A 115 2.96 -5.77 -27.39
N PRO A 116 4.19 -5.44 -27.89
CA PRO A 116 4.65 -5.83 -29.22
C PRO A 116 4.63 -7.35 -29.41
N PRO A 117 4.48 -7.84 -30.66
CA PRO A 117 4.40 -9.28 -30.94
C PRO A 117 5.57 -10.11 -30.40
N SER A 118 6.77 -9.51 -30.32
CA SER A 118 8.00 -10.13 -29.79
C SER A 118 7.99 -10.37 -28.28
N HIS A 119 7.12 -9.68 -27.52
CA HIS A 119 7.04 -9.76 -26.07
C HIS A 119 5.68 -10.30 -25.59
N ARG A 120 4.91 -10.88 -26.49
CA ARG A 120 3.63 -11.50 -26.12
C ARG A 120 3.87 -12.71 -25.21
N LEU A 121 3.09 -12.78 -24.15
CA LEU A 121 3.10 -13.89 -23.21
C LEU A 121 2.87 -15.22 -23.92
N ARG A 122 3.66 -16.23 -23.59
CA ARG A 122 3.46 -17.61 -24.06
C ARG A 122 2.14 -18.15 -23.50
N ALA A 123 1.60 -19.17 -24.18
CA ALA A 123 0.30 -19.75 -23.79
C ALA A 123 0.26 -20.19 -22.32
N TRP A 124 1.32 -20.82 -21.82
CA TRP A 124 1.41 -21.27 -20.44
C TRP A 124 1.52 -20.09 -19.44
N GLU A 125 2.23 -19.00 -19.81
CA GLU A 125 2.34 -17.78 -18.97
C GLU A 125 0.98 -17.10 -18.81
N ARG A 126 0.16 -17.10 -19.86
CA ARG A 126 -1.23 -16.60 -19.79
C ARG A 126 -2.08 -17.41 -18.85
N VAL A 127 -1.97 -18.75 -18.89
CA VAL A 127 -2.73 -19.62 -18.00
C VAL A 127 -2.31 -19.39 -16.56
N VAL A 128 -1.01 -19.33 -16.27
CA VAL A 128 -0.50 -19.03 -14.94
C VAL A 128 -0.98 -17.66 -14.45
N LEU A 129 -0.91 -16.63 -15.29
CA LEU A 129 -1.36 -15.30 -14.96
C LEU A 129 -2.85 -15.27 -14.60
N ILE A 130 -3.70 -15.92 -15.42
CA ILE A 130 -5.16 -15.99 -15.17
C ILE A 130 -5.43 -16.75 -13.85
N LEU A 131 -4.73 -17.85 -13.59
CA LEU A 131 -4.90 -18.61 -12.35
C LEU A 131 -4.49 -17.79 -11.12
N VAL A 132 -3.37 -17.06 -11.19
CA VAL A 132 -2.92 -16.19 -10.09
C VAL A 132 -3.94 -15.07 -9.85
N VAL A 133 -4.42 -14.44 -10.91
CA VAL A 133 -5.44 -13.37 -10.76
C VAL A 133 -6.74 -13.91 -10.22
N ALA A 134 -7.20 -15.07 -10.69
CA ALA A 134 -8.41 -15.72 -10.16
C ALA A 134 -8.26 -16.03 -8.66
N ALA A 135 -7.10 -16.55 -8.24
CA ALA A 135 -6.81 -16.81 -6.83
C ALA A 135 -6.80 -15.53 -5.98
N VAL A 136 -6.21 -14.46 -6.49
CA VAL A 136 -6.18 -13.15 -5.81
C VAL A 136 -7.58 -12.56 -5.68
N VAL A 137 -8.39 -12.63 -6.75
CA VAL A 137 -9.79 -12.16 -6.73
C VAL A 137 -10.62 -12.97 -5.73
N ALA A 138 -10.46 -14.29 -5.72
CA ALA A 138 -11.15 -15.16 -4.76
C ALA A 138 -10.76 -14.83 -3.31
N ALA A 139 -9.46 -14.62 -3.05
CA ALA A 139 -8.97 -14.20 -1.74
C ALA A 139 -9.50 -12.82 -1.31
N ALA A 140 -9.53 -11.85 -2.24
CA ALA A 140 -10.07 -10.52 -1.98
C ALA A 140 -11.57 -10.56 -1.63
N LEU A 141 -12.36 -11.34 -2.38
CA LEU A 141 -13.78 -11.52 -2.09
C LEU A 141 -14.02 -12.21 -0.75
N ALA A 142 -13.22 -13.25 -0.43
CA ALA A 142 -13.30 -13.92 0.86
C ALA A 142 -12.96 -12.98 2.02
N ALA A 143 -11.96 -12.11 1.85
CA ALA A 143 -11.59 -11.10 2.86
C ALA A 143 -12.71 -10.07 3.07
N VAL A 144 -13.35 -9.60 2.00
CA VAL A 144 -14.50 -8.66 2.10
C VAL A 144 -15.68 -9.30 2.81
N VAL A 145 -16.03 -10.55 2.45
CA VAL A 145 -17.12 -11.29 3.10
C VAL A 145 -16.83 -11.58 4.58
N GLY A 146 -15.56 -11.86 4.90
CA GLY A 146 -15.14 -12.09 6.29
C GLY A 146 -15.04 -10.83 7.15
N ALA A 147 -15.06 -9.64 6.53
CA ALA A 147 -15.01 -8.34 7.21
C ALA A 147 -16.42 -7.73 7.47
N LEU A 148 -17.46 -8.26 6.83
CA LEU A 148 -18.87 -7.90 7.01
C LEU A 148 -19.53 -8.70 8.11
#